data_92f5035edf97a4cba32835bc038bd71f
#
_entry.id   92f5035edf97a4cba32835bc038bd71f
#
_cell.length_a   1.000
_cell.length_b   1.000
_cell.length_c   1.000
_cell.angle_alpha   90.00
_cell.angle_beta   90.00
_cell.angle_gamma   90.00
#
_symmetry.space_group_name_H-M   'P 1'
#
loop_
_entity.id
_entity.type
_entity.pdbx_description
1 polymer ?
#
loop_
_entity_poly.entity_id
_entity_poly.type
_entity_poly.pdbx_seq_one_letter_code
_entity_poly.pdbx_strand_id
1 'polypeptide(L)'
;MSPWRILRVVLILAPVFALAAIAGWYVFNQFDSPSIGDPGSTDDPGRLVVVVSFDQMRGDYPDRWNSSLGDDGFRKIQSEGVWYANAHLPYACTSTGPGHASIGTGVPPSVHGIIENDWYDRAKAKRIYCATGERPYDRVPANADAGSRSKESTGMSPERLLVPTIGDVLRSGTNKKSRVFSLALKDRAAVLMGGKDPSGAYCFDTATGQFHTTSYYRDRVHPWVEKFNASKAADRWFNTEWERLGDPLIYNRLAGPDDQPGESIDLMGKGRVFPHPLGKGQPEPGGKYYAQLEKSPFGNDLVWDFAKECIREEKLGLGGSPDLLYLGFSSNDLIGHAWGPDSHEVLDVTLRSDRLVADIIAHLEKSVGKGRFALIITADHGVCPLPEFVRNKLPEAARFKVTDELTPLNEALDETFGGSEVGGGNWVEAVEYPWIYLNRRSIAARGIPLETVEAFATQWVGNRDHHQDSFTRKQLAGPPFADPLGRSIQLAYHPDRCGEVYALPRPYCIPNYTTGTGTTHGSPHPYDTHVPVFAYGLGVPKTGRKDDKISALIVAPIVCKALGIEPPKHFAEKAP
;
A
#
# COMPACT_ATOMS: atom_id res chain seq x y z
N MET A 1 10.54 9.29 -51.64
CA MET A 1 10.21 10.52 -50.85
C MET A 1 11.33 11.51 -51.08
N SER A 2 11.04 12.76 -51.45
CA SER A 2 12.09 13.74 -51.78
C SER A 2 12.79 14.23 -50.48
N PRO A 3 14.09 14.56 -50.55
CA PRO A 3 14.89 15.03 -49.42
C PRO A 3 14.26 16.22 -48.65
N TRP A 4 13.47 17.02 -49.31
CA TRP A 4 12.75 18.18 -48.77
C TRP A 4 11.60 17.81 -47.80
N ARG A 5 11.00 16.62 -47.94
CA ARG A 5 9.96 16.14 -47.01
C ARG A 5 10.55 15.60 -45.71
N ILE A 6 11.73 14.98 -45.80
CA ILE A 6 12.46 14.49 -44.62
C ILE A 6 12.97 15.67 -43.77
N LEU A 7 13.49 16.73 -44.44
CA LEU A 7 13.99 17.92 -43.74
C LEU A 7 12.87 18.69 -43.01
N ARG A 8 11.65 18.74 -43.56
CA ARG A 8 10.49 19.37 -42.89
C ARG A 8 10.00 18.57 -41.70
N VAL A 9 10.03 17.24 -41.71
CA VAL A 9 9.66 16.39 -40.60
C VAL A 9 10.70 16.50 -39.47
N VAL A 10 11.98 16.56 -39.78
CA VAL A 10 13.06 16.76 -38.79
C VAL A 10 13.01 18.16 -38.16
N LEU A 11 12.68 19.21 -38.94
CA LEU A 11 12.55 20.59 -38.42
C LEU A 11 11.30 20.82 -37.58
N ILE A 12 10.25 19.98 -37.70
CA ILE A 12 9.04 20.07 -36.87
C ILE A 12 9.17 19.19 -35.64
N LEU A 13 9.85 18.04 -35.71
CA LEU A 13 10.02 17.14 -34.57
C LEU A 13 11.14 17.55 -33.60
N ALA A 14 12.20 18.20 -34.08
CA ALA A 14 13.30 18.67 -33.24
C ALA A 14 12.85 19.65 -32.13
N PRO A 15 12.01 20.67 -32.37
CA PRO A 15 11.52 21.52 -31.29
C PRO A 15 10.52 20.81 -30.32
N VAL A 16 9.78 19.80 -30.81
CA VAL A 16 8.88 19.03 -29.94
C VAL A 16 9.67 18.13 -28.98
N PHE A 17 10.75 17.50 -29.44
CA PHE A 17 11.65 16.76 -28.60
C PHE A 17 12.47 17.66 -27.66
N ALA A 18 12.87 18.84 -28.11
CA ALA A 18 13.53 19.85 -27.26
C ALA A 18 12.58 20.39 -26.18
N LEU A 19 11.31 20.64 -26.50
CA LEU A 19 10.29 21.07 -25.54
C LEU A 19 9.93 19.96 -24.56
N ALA A 20 9.86 18.70 -24.98
CA ALA A 20 9.65 17.57 -24.09
C ALA A 20 10.86 17.32 -23.19
N ALA A 21 12.08 17.48 -23.68
CA ALA A 21 13.31 17.40 -22.90
C ALA A 21 13.43 18.58 -21.91
N ILE A 22 13.05 19.79 -22.34
CA ILE A 22 13.02 20.99 -21.48
C ILE A 22 11.89 20.88 -20.45
N ALA A 23 10.73 20.36 -20.81
CA ALA A 23 9.64 20.09 -19.85
C ALA A 23 10.03 19.00 -18.85
N GLY A 24 10.66 17.93 -19.30
CA GLY A 24 11.21 16.89 -18.42
C GLY A 24 12.31 17.44 -17.50
N TRP A 25 13.21 18.28 -18.03
CA TRP A 25 14.25 18.95 -17.26
C TRP A 25 13.67 20.01 -16.31
N TYR A 26 12.61 20.73 -16.71
CA TYR A 26 11.92 21.72 -15.88
C TYR A 26 11.11 21.05 -14.76
N VAL A 27 10.45 19.94 -15.03
CA VAL A 27 9.78 19.13 -14.01
C VAL A 27 10.82 18.53 -13.04
N PHE A 28 11.98 18.08 -13.54
CA PHE A 28 13.06 17.53 -12.70
C PHE A 28 13.74 18.62 -11.84
N ASN A 29 13.86 19.86 -12.34
CA ASN A 29 14.47 20.98 -11.61
C ASN A 29 13.48 21.81 -10.78
N GLN A 30 12.16 21.58 -10.86
CA GLN A 30 11.21 22.18 -9.92
C GLN A 30 11.22 21.53 -8.53
N PHE A 31 11.87 20.38 -8.39
CA PHE A 31 12.18 19.82 -7.09
C PHE A 31 13.49 20.46 -6.60
N ASP A 32 13.41 21.67 -6.04
CA ASP A 32 14.53 22.23 -5.27
C ASP A 32 14.95 21.18 -4.26
N SER A 33 16.20 20.72 -4.34
CA SER A 33 16.77 19.84 -3.32
C SER A 33 16.59 20.54 -1.96
N PRO A 34 15.92 19.93 -0.97
CA PRO A 34 15.77 20.56 0.32
C PRO A 34 17.16 20.91 0.86
N SER A 35 17.30 22.12 1.42
CA SER A 35 18.51 22.48 2.11
C SER A 35 18.62 21.60 3.35
N ILE A 36 19.48 20.60 3.29
CA ILE A 36 19.89 19.85 4.47
C ILE A 36 20.78 20.80 5.25
N GLY A 37 20.42 21.08 6.51
CA GLY A 37 21.33 21.77 7.42
C GLY A 37 22.67 21.05 7.39
N ASP A 38 23.79 21.77 7.28
CA ASP A 38 25.12 21.29 6.93
C ASP A 38 25.39 19.85 7.45
N PRO A 39 25.41 18.82 6.57
CA PRO A 39 25.62 17.45 6.99
C PRO A 39 27.09 17.15 7.32
N GLY A 40 27.90 18.18 7.43
CA GLY A 40 29.35 18.12 7.53
C GLY A 40 29.94 18.31 8.92
N SER A 41 29.14 18.45 9.97
CA SER A 41 29.68 18.33 11.33
C SER A 41 30.05 16.86 11.56
N THR A 42 31.34 16.60 11.63
CA THR A 42 31.92 15.27 12.00
C THR A 42 31.47 14.79 13.39
N ASP A 43 30.69 15.61 14.10
CA ASP A 43 30.21 15.41 15.46
C ASP A 43 28.73 14.99 15.56
N ASP A 44 27.98 14.89 14.44
CA ASP A 44 26.64 14.30 14.49
C ASP A 44 26.76 12.78 14.65
N PRO A 45 26.32 12.22 15.79
CA PRO A 45 26.51 10.80 16.09
C PRO A 45 25.72 9.84 15.19
N GLY A 46 25.13 10.33 14.10
CA GLY A 46 24.25 9.58 13.21
C GLY A 46 22.87 9.33 13.83
N ARG A 47 21.88 9.12 13.00
CA ARG A 47 20.49 8.85 13.41
C ARG A 47 19.82 7.85 12.49
N LEU A 48 18.86 7.08 13.01
CA LEU A 48 18.05 6.18 12.24
C LEU A 48 16.57 6.53 12.40
N VAL A 49 15.86 6.71 11.30
CA VAL A 49 14.40 6.79 11.29
C VAL A 49 13.86 5.46 10.78
N VAL A 50 12.99 4.82 11.57
CA VAL A 50 12.31 3.58 11.20
C VAL A 50 10.82 3.90 11.02
N VAL A 51 10.29 3.58 9.85
CA VAL A 51 8.88 3.71 9.54
C VAL A 51 8.28 2.32 9.38
N VAL A 52 7.31 2.01 10.21
CA VAL A 52 6.60 0.73 10.22
C VAL A 52 5.20 0.95 9.66
N SER A 53 4.83 0.18 8.63
CA SER A 53 3.46 0.02 8.17
C SER A 53 2.96 -1.36 8.58
N PHE A 54 1.98 -1.41 9.50
CA PHE A 54 1.19 -2.63 9.72
C PHE A 54 0.02 -2.61 8.72
N ASP A 55 0.16 -3.36 7.64
CA ASP A 55 -0.80 -3.43 6.52
C ASP A 55 -2.21 -3.77 7.05
N GLN A 56 -3.21 -2.97 6.70
CA GLN A 56 -4.61 -3.15 7.11
C GLN A 56 -4.92 -2.90 8.61
N MET A 57 -4.01 -2.33 9.37
CA MET A 57 -4.26 -2.09 10.79
C MET A 57 -5.21 -0.91 11.00
N ARG A 58 -6.38 -1.17 11.58
CA ARG A 58 -7.34 -0.11 11.90
C ARG A 58 -6.87 0.75 13.07
N GLY A 59 -7.19 2.04 12.99
CA GLY A 59 -6.84 3.02 14.04
C GLY A 59 -7.52 2.80 15.39
N ASP A 60 -8.64 2.05 15.42
CA ASP A 60 -9.39 1.75 16.64
C ASP A 60 -8.84 0.54 17.43
N TYR A 61 -7.96 -0.30 16.85
CA TYR A 61 -7.42 -1.50 17.54
C TYR A 61 -6.66 -1.18 18.84
N PRO A 62 -5.79 -0.14 18.89
CA PRO A 62 -5.09 0.18 20.13
C PRO A 62 -6.02 0.59 21.29
N ASP A 63 -7.16 1.23 21.00
CA ASP A 63 -8.19 1.53 22.01
C ASP A 63 -9.01 0.30 22.35
N ARG A 64 -9.49 -0.40 21.33
CA ARG A 64 -10.39 -1.55 21.45
C ARG A 64 -9.79 -2.65 22.32
N TRP A 65 -8.50 -2.88 22.20
CA TRP A 65 -7.79 -3.96 22.89
C TRP A 65 -6.73 -3.47 23.88
N ASN A 66 -6.79 -2.20 24.28
CA ASN A 66 -5.82 -1.55 25.18
C ASN A 66 -5.54 -2.36 26.45
N SER A 67 -6.57 -2.94 27.08
CA SER A 67 -6.42 -3.73 28.30
C SER A 67 -5.57 -5.00 28.15
N SER A 68 -5.35 -5.46 26.92
CA SER A 68 -4.59 -6.67 26.60
C SER A 68 -3.21 -6.39 25.98
N LEU A 69 -2.88 -5.11 25.72
CA LEU A 69 -1.55 -4.69 25.25
C LEU A 69 -0.55 -4.74 26.42
N GLY A 70 0.72 -5.00 26.07
CA GLY A 70 1.84 -4.90 27.01
C GLY A 70 2.25 -3.46 27.31
N ASP A 71 3.10 -3.26 28.31
CA ASP A 71 3.53 -1.92 28.71
C ASP A 71 4.68 -1.36 27.84
N ASP A 72 5.44 -2.23 27.16
CA ASP A 72 6.68 -1.87 26.43
C ASP A 72 6.47 -1.62 24.94
N GLY A 73 5.28 -1.93 24.39
CA GLY A 73 4.90 -1.75 22.99
C GLY A 73 4.16 -0.44 22.71
N PHE A 74 2.93 -0.54 22.19
CA PHE A 74 2.12 0.65 21.89
C PHE A 74 1.88 1.54 23.12
N ARG A 75 1.68 0.98 24.31
CA ARG A 75 1.51 1.76 25.54
C ARG A 75 2.74 2.59 25.88
N LYS A 76 3.96 2.09 25.67
CA LYS A 76 5.18 2.87 25.84
C LYS A 76 5.17 4.08 24.93
N ILE A 77 4.77 3.93 23.66
CA ILE A 77 4.68 5.06 22.73
C ILE A 77 3.58 6.02 23.16
N GLN A 78 2.44 5.53 23.65
CA GLN A 78 1.36 6.39 24.18
C GLN A 78 1.82 7.24 25.37
N SER A 79 2.75 6.76 26.19
CA SER A 79 3.23 7.48 27.38
C SER A 79 4.50 8.32 27.12
N GLU A 80 5.40 7.85 26.26
CA GLU A 80 6.72 8.46 26.05
C GLU A 80 6.90 9.12 24.67
N GLY A 81 5.90 9.05 23.79
CA GLY A 81 5.88 9.60 22.45
C GLY A 81 4.62 10.39 22.16
N VAL A 82 4.07 10.20 20.96
CA VAL A 82 2.77 10.74 20.55
C VAL A 82 1.96 9.68 19.84
N TRP A 83 0.65 9.66 20.09
CA TRP A 83 -0.33 8.86 19.39
C TRP A 83 -1.47 9.75 18.88
N TYR A 84 -1.61 9.84 17.56
CA TYR A 84 -2.75 10.48 16.89
C TYR A 84 -3.85 9.44 16.73
N ALA A 85 -4.76 9.40 17.69
CA ALA A 85 -5.78 8.36 17.80
C ALA A 85 -6.92 8.49 16.78
N ASN A 86 -7.01 9.62 16.07
CA ASN A 86 -8.06 9.91 15.09
C ASN A 86 -7.45 10.35 13.75
N ALA A 87 -6.47 9.56 13.27
CA ALA A 87 -5.81 9.81 12.00
C ALA A 87 -6.53 9.07 10.86
N HIS A 88 -6.79 9.77 9.76
CA HIS A 88 -7.49 9.23 8.60
C HIS A 88 -6.73 9.47 7.31
N LEU A 89 -6.75 8.49 6.41
CA LEU A 89 -6.35 8.69 5.02
C LEU A 89 -7.32 9.68 4.38
N PRO A 90 -6.82 10.75 3.73
CA PRO A 90 -7.70 11.80 3.20
C PRO A 90 -8.29 11.47 1.83
N TYR A 91 -8.02 10.30 1.27
CA TYR A 91 -8.40 9.87 -0.08
C TYR A 91 -9.22 8.57 -0.06
N ALA A 92 -9.95 8.31 -1.15
CA ALA A 92 -10.94 7.23 -1.24
C ALA A 92 -10.36 5.86 -1.66
N CYS A 93 -9.21 5.78 -2.32
CA CYS A 93 -8.61 4.50 -2.74
C CYS A 93 -7.68 3.95 -1.64
N THR A 94 -8.28 3.34 -0.64
CA THR A 94 -7.61 2.81 0.56
C THR A 94 -7.14 1.37 0.34
N SER A 95 -6.20 1.22 -0.61
CA SER A 95 -5.58 -0.05 -1.01
C SER A 95 -4.07 -0.04 -0.75
N THR A 96 -3.44 -1.21 -0.70
CA THR A 96 -2.04 -1.39 -0.32
C THR A 96 -1.08 -0.52 -1.16
N GLY A 97 -1.23 -0.51 -2.50
CA GLY A 97 -0.37 0.29 -3.39
C GLY A 97 -0.47 1.79 -3.10
N PRO A 98 -1.67 2.40 -3.18
CA PRO A 98 -1.88 3.81 -2.84
C PRO A 98 -1.41 4.17 -1.43
N GLY A 99 -1.71 3.35 -0.43
CA GLY A 99 -1.34 3.60 0.97
C GLY A 99 0.17 3.64 1.18
N HIS A 100 0.91 2.62 0.73
CA HIS A 100 2.36 2.60 0.85
C HIS A 100 3.05 3.68 0.00
N ALA A 101 2.50 4.01 -1.18
CA ALA A 101 2.97 5.16 -1.96
C ALA A 101 2.80 6.48 -1.19
N SER A 102 1.66 6.66 -0.51
CA SER A 102 1.40 7.84 0.33
C SER A 102 2.33 7.92 1.54
N ILE A 103 2.63 6.79 2.20
CA ILE A 103 3.62 6.74 3.30
C ILE A 103 5.01 7.14 2.78
N GLY A 104 5.41 6.63 1.61
CA GLY A 104 6.72 6.92 1.01
C GLY A 104 6.87 8.35 0.49
N THR A 105 5.79 8.93 -0.07
CA THR A 105 5.83 10.23 -0.79
C THR A 105 5.24 11.41 -0.03
N GLY A 106 4.40 11.18 0.98
CA GLY A 106 3.71 12.23 1.74
C GLY A 106 2.55 12.91 1.01
N VAL A 107 2.10 12.38 -0.14
CA VAL A 107 1.04 12.98 -0.95
C VAL A 107 -0.05 11.96 -1.31
N PRO A 108 -1.25 12.41 -1.72
CA PRO A 108 -2.34 11.53 -2.10
C PRO A 108 -2.16 10.92 -3.51
N PRO A 109 -2.95 9.90 -3.86
CA PRO A 109 -2.94 9.22 -5.16
C PRO A 109 -3.07 10.14 -6.38
N SER A 110 -3.86 11.20 -6.28
CA SER A 110 -3.96 12.23 -7.33
C SER A 110 -2.63 12.89 -7.69
N VAL A 111 -1.64 12.83 -6.80
CA VAL A 111 -0.30 13.43 -6.98
C VAL A 111 0.75 12.37 -7.27
N HIS A 112 0.85 11.30 -6.45
CA HIS A 112 1.85 10.26 -6.68
C HIS A 112 1.46 9.27 -7.78
N GLY A 113 0.21 9.29 -8.24
CA GLY A 113 -0.27 8.55 -9.40
C GLY A 113 -0.58 7.07 -9.18
N ILE A 114 -0.34 6.49 -8.02
CA ILE A 114 -0.74 5.12 -7.70
C ILE A 114 -2.18 5.16 -7.23
N ILE A 115 -3.11 4.86 -8.13
CA ILE A 115 -4.56 5.03 -7.92
C ILE A 115 -5.23 3.79 -7.32
N GLU A 116 -4.63 2.60 -7.54
CA GLU A 116 -5.04 1.30 -7.03
C GLU A 116 -3.86 0.31 -7.05
N ASN A 117 -4.06 -0.92 -6.57
CA ASN A 117 -3.09 -1.99 -6.75
C ASN A 117 -2.92 -2.33 -8.23
N ASP A 118 -4.01 -2.30 -8.97
CA ASP A 118 -4.06 -2.51 -10.42
C ASP A 118 -5.00 -1.49 -11.05
N TRP A 119 -4.74 -1.09 -12.30
CA TRP A 119 -5.67 -0.27 -13.07
C TRP A 119 -5.55 -0.56 -14.57
N TYR A 120 -6.56 -0.15 -15.34
CA TYR A 120 -6.55 -0.30 -16.79
C TYR A 120 -5.71 0.79 -17.46
N ASP A 121 -4.65 0.40 -18.16
CA ASP A 121 -3.83 1.29 -18.98
C ASP A 121 -4.41 1.34 -20.41
N ARG A 122 -5.02 2.48 -20.76
CA ARG A 122 -5.66 2.67 -22.08
C ARG A 122 -4.67 2.61 -23.23
N ALA A 123 -3.44 3.10 -23.05
CA ALA A 123 -2.44 3.10 -24.10
C ALA A 123 -1.99 1.68 -24.44
N LYS A 124 -1.96 0.80 -23.44
CA LYS A 124 -1.57 -0.60 -23.57
C LYS A 124 -2.76 -1.54 -23.75
N ALA A 125 -3.98 -1.04 -23.59
CA ALA A 125 -5.25 -1.79 -23.61
C ALA A 125 -5.20 -3.04 -22.69
N LYS A 126 -4.65 -2.88 -21.48
CA LYS A 126 -4.51 -3.97 -20.51
C LYS A 126 -4.46 -3.47 -19.07
N ARG A 127 -4.81 -4.37 -18.15
CA ARG A 127 -4.59 -4.18 -16.72
C ARG A 127 -3.10 -4.14 -16.43
N ILE A 128 -2.67 -3.20 -15.60
CA ILE A 128 -1.29 -3.07 -15.13
C ILE A 128 -1.24 -3.03 -13.61
N TYR A 129 -0.18 -3.59 -13.07
CA TYR A 129 0.07 -3.63 -11.62
C TYR A 129 0.90 -2.43 -11.16
N CYS A 130 0.59 -1.88 -9.98
CA CYS A 130 1.20 -0.65 -9.45
C CYS A 130 2.72 -0.72 -9.25
N ALA A 131 3.25 -1.89 -8.97
CA ALA A 131 4.67 -2.12 -8.70
C ALA A 131 5.43 -2.76 -9.90
N THR A 132 4.90 -2.66 -11.12
CA THR A 132 5.60 -3.13 -12.33
C THR A 132 6.18 -1.98 -13.14
N GLY A 133 7.32 -2.24 -13.81
CA GLY A 133 7.97 -1.28 -14.70
C GLY A 133 7.36 -1.18 -16.09
N GLU A 134 7.88 -0.23 -16.87
CA GLU A 134 7.58 -0.08 -18.29
C GLU A 134 8.31 -1.13 -19.15
N ARG A 135 9.37 -1.70 -18.62
CA ARG A 135 10.15 -2.80 -19.21
C ARG A 135 10.26 -3.96 -18.20
N PRO A 136 10.55 -5.17 -18.66
CA PRO A 136 10.79 -6.29 -17.76
C PRO A 136 12.06 -6.07 -16.93
N TYR A 137 12.00 -6.46 -15.66
CA TYR A 137 13.15 -6.54 -14.75
C TYR A 137 13.25 -7.95 -14.20
N ASP A 138 14.47 -8.48 -14.16
CA ASP A 138 14.72 -9.83 -13.65
C ASP A 138 14.68 -9.85 -12.12
N ARG A 139 14.19 -10.96 -11.58
CA ARG A 139 14.28 -11.24 -10.15
C ARG A 139 15.76 -11.47 -9.74
N VAL A 140 16.18 -10.90 -8.61
CA VAL A 140 17.54 -11.04 -8.05
C VAL A 140 17.45 -11.48 -6.58
N PRO A 141 18.01 -12.67 -6.18
CA PRO A 141 18.68 -13.63 -7.03
C PRO A 141 17.71 -14.32 -8.00
N ALA A 142 18.24 -14.78 -9.12
CA ALA A 142 17.47 -15.58 -10.08
C ALA A 142 16.97 -16.86 -9.39
N ASN A 143 15.73 -17.24 -9.70
CA ASN A 143 15.18 -18.48 -9.19
C ASN A 143 15.62 -19.63 -10.11
N ALA A 144 16.48 -20.52 -9.62
CA ALA A 144 16.99 -21.68 -10.39
C ALA A 144 15.86 -22.66 -10.81
N ASP A 145 14.79 -22.74 -10.02
CA ASP A 145 13.66 -23.66 -10.21
C ASP A 145 12.44 -23.02 -10.90
N ALA A 146 12.55 -21.77 -11.36
CA ALA A 146 11.48 -21.12 -12.11
C ALA A 146 11.34 -21.73 -13.50
N GLY A 147 10.95 -23.01 -13.55
CA GLY A 147 10.40 -23.63 -14.72
C GLY A 147 9.25 -22.77 -15.22
N SER A 148 9.49 -22.06 -16.33
CA SER A 148 8.46 -21.44 -17.19
C SER A 148 7.36 -20.62 -16.48
N ARG A 149 7.68 -19.73 -15.54
CA ARG A 149 6.78 -18.60 -15.28
C ARG A 149 6.89 -17.66 -16.47
N SER A 150 5.73 -17.33 -17.02
CA SER A 150 5.56 -16.58 -18.25
C SER A 150 6.59 -15.46 -18.40
N LYS A 151 7.11 -15.29 -19.60
CA LYS A 151 7.96 -14.18 -20.04
C LYS A 151 7.33 -12.79 -19.81
N GLU A 152 6.16 -12.73 -19.18
CA GLU A 152 5.36 -11.54 -18.88
C GLU A 152 5.48 -11.01 -17.45
N SER A 153 6.18 -11.67 -16.53
CA SER A 153 6.41 -11.09 -15.21
C SER A 153 7.48 -10.00 -15.31
N THR A 154 7.04 -8.78 -15.58
CA THR A 154 7.85 -7.59 -15.35
C THR A 154 8.13 -7.54 -13.86
N GLY A 155 9.39 -7.71 -13.44
CA GLY A 155 9.76 -7.67 -12.03
C GLY A 155 9.36 -6.34 -11.37
N MET A 156 9.31 -6.33 -10.05
CA MET A 156 8.90 -5.16 -9.27
C MET A 156 9.78 -3.93 -9.54
N SER A 157 9.16 -2.76 -9.68
CA SER A 157 9.83 -1.47 -9.78
C SER A 157 8.91 -0.33 -9.34
N PRO A 158 9.45 0.84 -8.91
CA PRO A 158 8.69 2.03 -8.53
C PRO A 158 8.42 2.97 -9.71
N GLU A 159 8.63 2.55 -10.95
CA GLU A 159 8.60 3.44 -12.13
C GLU A 159 7.27 4.17 -12.31
N ARG A 160 6.18 3.62 -11.74
CA ARG A 160 4.85 4.22 -11.80
C ARG A 160 4.63 5.36 -10.82
N LEU A 161 5.53 5.56 -9.85
CA LEU A 161 5.51 6.74 -8.97
C LEU A 161 5.83 7.99 -9.79
N LEU A 162 4.94 8.98 -9.75
CA LEU A 162 5.10 10.25 -10.47
C LEU A 162 5.96 11.26 -9.70
N VAL A 163 6.09 11.09 -8.40
CA VAL A 163 6.89 11.95 -7.51
C VAL A 163 7.94 11.13 -6.75
N PRO A 164 9.03 11.76 -6.29
CA PRO A 164 10.03 11.08 -5.47
C PRO A 164 9.47 10.74 -4.08
N THR A 165 10.02 9.69 -3.46
CA THR A 165 9.79 9.38 -2.04
C THR A 165 10.68 10.23 -1.13
N ILE A 166 10.37 10.22 0.17
CA ILE A 166 11.24 10.81 1.21
C ILE A 166 12.65 10.19 1.14
N GLY A 167 12.74 8.87 0.88
CA GLY A 167 14.00 8.18 0.71
C GLY A 167 14.81 8.67 -0.48
N ASP A 168 14.16 8.92 -1.62
CA ASP A 168 14.80 9.49 -2.82
C ASP A 168 15.35 10.89 -2.53
N VAL A 169 14.55 11.74 -1.86
CA VAL A 169 14.92 13.11 -1.47
C VAL A 169 16.10 13.08 -0.49
N LEU A 170 16.04 12.23 0.53
CA LEU A 170 17.12 12.07 1.51
C LEU A 170 18.44 11.67 0.84
N ARG A 171 18.41 10.67 -0.03
CA ARG A 171 19.62 10.20 -0.72
C ARG A 171 20.19 11.24 -1.67
N SER A 172 19.32 11.91 -2.43
CA SER A 172 19.74 13.00 -3.33
C SER A 172 20.39 14.14 -2.52
N GLY A 173 19.74 14.59 -1.45
CA GLY A 173 20.22 15.70 -0.62
C GLY A 173 21.50 15.40 0.14
N THR A 174 21.80 14.12 0.44
CA THR A 174 23.04 13.71 1.11
C THR A 174 24.12 13.20 0.15
N ASN A 175 23.96 13.38 -1.15
CA ASN A 175 24.84 12.80 -2.17
C ASN A 175 25.06 11.29 -1.96
N LYS A 176 23.97 10.56 -1.68
CA LYS A 176 23.92 9.11 -1.43
C LYS A 176 24.69 8.64 -0.19
N LYS A 177 25.07 9.53 0.72
CA LYS A 177 25.68 9.15 2.00
C LYS A 177 24.69 8.48 2.94
N SER A 178 23.44 8.92 2.95
CA SER A 178 22.35 8.28 3.68
C SER A 178 21.99 6.92 3.09
N ARG A 179 21.75 5.94 3.94
CA ARG A 179 21.27 4.63 3.57
C ARG A 179 19.75 4.59 3.73
N VAL A 180 19.08 4.10 2.69
CA VAL A 180 17.63 3.92 2.66
C VAL A 180 17.33 2.48 2.31
N PHE A 181 16.68 1.76 3.21
CA PHE A 181 16.23 0.39 2.98
C PHE A 181 14.72 0.30 3.12
N SER A 182 14.10 -0.56 2.31
CA SER A 182 12.68 -0.87 2.39
C SER A 182 12.47 -2.38 2.31
N LEU A 183 11.94 -2.95 3.38
CA LEU A 183 11.83 -4.39 3.62
C LEU A 183 10.38 -4.75 3.92
N ALA A 184 9.78 -5.69 3.17
CA ALA A 184 8.39 -6.08 3.37
C ALA A 184 8.13 -7.54 2.97
N LEU A 185 6.95 -8.06 3.31
CA LEU A 185 6.46 -9.30 2.69
C LEU A 185 5.99 -9.00 1.26
N LYS A 186 5.13 -8.01 1.06
CA LYS A 186 4.59 -7.63 -0.25
C LYS A 186 5.58 -6.76 -1.04
N ASP A 187 5.72 -7.05 -2.33
CA ASP A 187 6.57 -6.30 -3.27
C ASP A 187 6.19 -4.81 -3.38
N ARG A 188 4.88 -4.51 -3.54
CA ARG A 188 4.38 -3.13 -3.64
C ARG A 188 4.64 -2.30 -2.39
N ALA A 189 4.63 -2.92 -1.21
CA ALA A 189 5.00 -2.25 0.03
C ALA A 189 6.50 -1.87 0.01
N ALA A 190 7.37 -2.82 -0.35
CA ALA A 190 8.80 -2.58 -0.41
C ALA A 190 9.18 -1.49 -1.42
N VAL A 191 8.66 -1.54 -2.66
CA VAL A 191 9.10 -0.62 -3.71
C VAL A 191 8.46 0.76 -3.64
N LEU A 192 7.17 0.85 -3.22
CA LEU A 192 6.47 2.14 -3.19
C LEU A 192 6.85 3.01 -1.99
N MET A 193 7.27 2.41 -0.86
CA MET A 193 7.92 3.15 0.22
C MET A 193 9.38 3.46 -0.09
N GLY A 194 10.12 2.49 -0.64
CA GLY A 194 11.53 2.61 -0.94
C GLY A 194 11.87 3.65 -2.01
N GLY A 195 11.00 3.79 -3.02
CA GLY A 195 11.19 4.75 -4.10
C GLY A 195 12.15 4.29 -5.20
N LYS A 196 12.72 5.27 -5.90
CA LYS A 196 13.47 5.04 -7.14
C LYS A 196 14.95 4.72 -6.92
N ASP A 197 15.56 5.20 -5.84
CA ASP A 197 17.01 5.04 -5.58
C ASP A 197 17.32 4.65 -4.12
N PRO A 198 16.66 3.64 -3.51
CA PRO A 198 17.05 3.16 -2.18
C PRO A 198 18.40 2.44 -2.23
N SER A 199 19.07 2.28 -1.07
CA SER A 199 20.22 1.40 -0.92
C SER A 199 19.84 -0.07 -1.14
N GLY A 200 18.58 -0.44 -0.82
CA GLY A 200 17.99 -1.73 -1.13
C GLY A 200 16.48 -1.74 -0.87
N ALA A 201 15.73 -2.37 -1.77
CA ALA A 201 14.32 -2.71 -1.60
C ALA A 201 14.16 -4.23 -1.77
N TYR A 202 13.64 -4.90 -0.74
CA TYR A 202 13.52 -6.35 -0.68
C TYR A 202 12.12 -6.78 -0.26
N CYS A 203 11.60 -7.82 -0.92
CA CYS A 203 10.36 -8.46 -0.51
C CYS A 203 10.51 -9.98 -0.42
N PHE A 204 9.57 -10.62 0.28
CA PHE A 204 9.55 -12.07 0.46
C PHE A 204 8.92 -12.76 -0.74
N ASP A 205 9.49 -13.89 -1.15
CA ASP A 205 8.95 -14.74 -2.21
C ASP A 205 8.44 -16.05 -1.63
N THR A 206 7.13 -16.23 -1.65
CA THR A 206 6.48 -17.46 -1.19
C THR A 206 6.79 -18.69 -2.05
N ALA A 207 7.30 -18.52 -3.27
CA ALA A 207 7.70 -19.67 -4.09
C ALA A 207 9.00 -20.30 -3.59
N THR A 208 9.88 -19.50 -2.99
CA THR A 208 11.24 -19.93 -2.61
C THR A 208 11.55 -19.81 -1.12
N GLY A 209 10.74 -19.08 -0.35
CA GLY A 209 11.02 -18.77 1.05
C GLY A 209 12.19 -17.80 1.26
N GLN A 210 12.53 -17.01 0.24
CA GLN A 210 13.68 -16.09 0.24
C GLN A 210 13.26 -14.64 0.04
N PHE A 211 14.07 -13.72 0.59
CA PHE A 211 13.98 -12.32 0.23
C PHE A 211 14.70 -12.06 -1.10
N HIS A 212 14.07 -11.24 -1.95
CA HIS A 212 14.57 -10.90 -3.27
C HIS A 212 14.37 -9.41 -3.61
N THR A 213 15.05 -8.97 -4.64
CA THR A 213 14.89 -7.68 -5.30
C THR A 213 14.80 -7.89 -6.81
N THR A 214 14.97 -6.85 -7.60
CA THR A 214 15.01 -6.96 -9.07
C THR A 214 16.20 -6.21 -9.68
N SER A 215 16.48 -6.50 -10.95
CA SER A 215 17.51 -5.82 -11.73
C SER A 215 17.24 -4.33 -11.98
N TYR A 216 16.05 -3.82 -11.59
CA TYR A 216 15.81 -2.38 -11.47
C TYR A 216 16.77 -1.74 -10.47
N TYR A 217 16.92 -2.36 -9.29
CA TYR A 217 17.70 -1.81 -8.19
C TYR A 217 19.17 -2.27 -8.22
N ARG A 218 19.43 -3.55 -8.56
CA ARG A 218 20.77 -4.12 -8.49
C ARG A 218 20.90 -5.48 -9.19
N ASP A 219 22.10 -5.78 -9.65
CA ASP A 219 22.42 -7.05 -10.35
C ASP A 219 22.66 -8.22 -9.37
N ARG A 220 22.97 -7.93 -8.10
CA ARG A 220 23.18 -8.91 -7.03
C ARG A 220 22.61 -8.41 -5.72
N VAL A 221 22.08 -9.31 -4.90
CA VAL A 221 21.66 -8.96 -3.54
C VAL A 221 22.87 -8.60 -2.67
N HIS A 222 22.66 -7.93 -1.56
CA HIS A 222 23.75 -7.70 -0.59
C HIS A 222 24.26 -9.02 0.00
N PRO A 223 25.56 -9.16 0.34
CA PRO A 223 26.09 -10.41 0.91
C PRO A 223 25.35 -10.89 2.16
N TRP A 224 24.86 -9.98 2.98
CA TRP A 224 24.07 -10.33 4.16
C TRP A 224 22.69 -10.92 3.80
N VAL A 225 22.10 -10.50 2.68
CA VAL A 225 20.85 -11.09 2.16
C VAL A 225 21.10 -12.52 1.67
N GLU A 226 22.20 -12.77 0.96
CA GLU A 226 22.59 -14.12 0.54
C GLU A 226 22.73 -15.03 1.76
N LYS A 227 23.42 -14.55 2.79
CA LYS A 227 23.62 -15.27 4.06
C LYS A 227 22.31 -15.54 4.78
N PHE A 228 21.40 -14.53 4.86
CA PHE A 228 20.10 -14.69 5.47
C PHE A 228 19.25 -15.73 4.72
N ASN A 229 19.18 -15.66 3.41
CA ASN A 229 18.47 -16.62 2.57
C ASN A 229 19.04 -18.04 2.73
N ALA A 230 20.37 -18.19 2.77
CA ALA A 230 21.04 -19.46 2.96
C ALA A 230 20.78 -20.07 4.35
N SER A 231 20.46 -19.27 5.37
CA SER A 231 20.10 -19.75 6.70
C SER A 231 18.72 -20.43 6.77
N LYS A 232 17.91 -20.28 5.72
CA LYS A 232 16.52 -20.80 5.66
C LYS A 232 15.68 -20.35 6.87
N ALA A 233 15.84 -19.11 7.29
CA ALA A 233 15.14 -18.57 8.47
C ALA A 233 13.62 -18.74 8.41
N ALA A 234 13.03 -18.73 7.22
CA ALA A 234 11.60 -18.97 7.01
C ALA A 234 11.15 -20.40 7.38
N ASP A 235 12.06 -21.39 7.38
CA ASP A 235 11.70 -22.81 7.61
C ASP A 235 11.48 -23.11 9.11
N ARG A 236 11.88 -22.24 10.02
CA ARG A 236 11.85 -22.49 11.47
C ARG A 236 10.46 -22.75 12.06
N TRP A 237 9.39 -22.31 11.36
CA TRP A 237 8.00 -22.55 11.79
C TRP A 237 7.31 -23.71 11.04
N PHE A 238 8.07 -24.44 10.23
CA PHE A 238 7.54 -25.62 9.55
C PHE A 238 7.11 -26.70 10.55
N ASN A 239 5.92 -27.28 10.36
CA ASN A 239 5.30 -28.23 11.27
C ASN A 239 5.02 -27.69 12.68
N THR A 240 4.83 -26.36 12.82
CA THR A 240 4.35 -25.74 14.06
C THR A 240 2.87 -25.35 13.93
N GLU A 241 2.28 -24.91 15.03
CA GLU A 241 0.92 -24.37 15.05
C GLU A 241 0.95 -22.91 15.52
N TRP A 242 0.14 -22.06 14.87
CA TRP A 242 -0.16 -20.74 15.37
C TRP A 242 -1.27 -20.88 16.41
N GLU A 243 -0.91 -20.75 17.67
CA GLU A 243 -1.79 -20.77 18.82
C GLU A 243 -2.07 -19.35 19.31
N ARG A 244 -3.19 -19.14 20.04
CA ARG A 244 -3.46 -17.87 20.71
C ARG A 244 -2.37 -17.53 21.72
N LEU A 245 -2.05 -16.24 21.84
CA LEU A 245 -1.10 -15.76 22.84
C LEU A 245 -1.63 -15.84 24.28
N GLY A 246 -2.95 -15.87 24.45
CA GLY A 246 -3.58 -15.78 25.76
C GLY A 246 -4.74 -16.74 25.95
N ASP A 247 -5.44 -16.58 27.08
CA ASP A 247 -6.60 -17.39 27.46
C ASP A 247 -7.73 -17.23 26.41
N PRO A 248 -8.28 -18.34 25.87
CA PRO A 248 -9.42 -18.31 24.95
C PRO A 248 -10.65 -17.57 25.48
N LEU A 249 -10.86 -17.54 26.81
CA LEU A 249 -11.96 -16.78 27.42
C LEU A 249 -11.81 -15.27 27.22
N ILE A 250 -10.58 -14.76 27.22
CA ILE A 250 -10.28 -13.35 26.93
C ILE A 250 -10.61 -13.05 25.47
N TYR A 251 -10.22 -13.91 24.54
CA TYR A 251 -10.52 -13.77 23.11
C TYR A 251 -12.01 -13.77 22.85
N ASN A 252 -12.75 -14.73 23.42
CA ASN A 252 -14.22 -14.77 23.33
C ASN A 252 -14.88 -13.49 23.82
N ARG A 253 -14.36 -12.89 24.90
CA ARG A 253 -14.90 -11.63 25.44
C ARG A 253 -14.60 -10.43 24.54
N LEU A 254 -13.43 -10.39 23.92
CA LEU A 254 -12.95 -9.22 23.17
C LEU A 254 -13.34 -9.27 21.68
N ALA A 255 -13.45 -10.45 21.08
CA ALA A 255 -13.69 -10.66 19.66
C ALA A 255 -14.89 -11.59 19.35
N GLY A 256 -15.59 -12.12 20.36
CA GLY A 256 -16.72 -13.02 20.16
C GLY A 256 -16.32 -14.47 19.88
N PRO A 257 -17.17 -15.26 19.21
CA PRO A 257 -16.85 -16.65 18.86
C PRO A 257 -15.67 -16.74 17.91
N ASP A 258 -14.92 -17.86 17.98
CA ASP A 258 -13.77 -18.13 17.11
C ASP A 258 -14.17 -18.42 15.65
N ASP A 259 -15.33 -18.97 15.42
CA ASP A 259 -15.90 -19.25 14.09
C ASP A 259 -17.04 -18.29 13.80
N GLN A 260 -16.81 -17.31 12.94
CA GLN A 260 -17.79 -16.29 12.61
C GLN A 260 -18.35 -16.45 11.19
N PRO A 261 -19.63 -16.08 10.96
CA PRO A 261 -20.21 -16.07 9.62
C PRO A 261 -19.45 -15.12 8.69
N GLY A 262 -19.13 -15.59 7.49
CA GLY A 262 -18.45 -14.78 6.47
C GLY A 262 -16.94 -14.96 6.42
N GLU A 263 -16.31 -15.60 7.39
CA GLU A 263 -14.89 -15.95 7.33
C GLU A 263 -14.55 -16.83 6.12
N SER A 264 -13.34 -16.69 5.61
CA SER A 264 -12.91 -17.43 4.43
C SER A 264 -12.91 -18.95 4.66
N ILE A 265 -13.38 -19.70 3.66
CA ILE A 265 -13.39 -21.17 3.67
C ILE A 265 -12.12 -21.77 3.07
N ASP A 266 -11.42 -21.01 2.21
CA ASP A 266 -10.15 -21.44 1.60
C ASP A 266 -8.97 -20.79 2.33
N LEU A 267 -8.50 -21.47 3.38
CA LEU A 267 -7.41 -21.04 4.25
C LEU A 267 -6.14 -21.87 4.05
N MET A 268 -5.99 -22.50 2.88
CA MET A 268 -4.84 -23.35 2.53
C MET A 268 -4.60 -24.51 3.52
N GLY A 269 -5.67 -25.01 4.15
CA GLY A 269 -5.63 -26.07 5.14
C GLY A 269 -5.33 -25.61 6.57
N LYS A 270 -5.37 -24.31 6.87
CA LYS A 270 -5.17 -23.79 8.22
C LYS A 270 -6.40 -23.93 9.12
N GLY A 271 -7.60 -24.00 8.53
CA GLY A 271 -8.86 -24.01 9.28
C GLY A 271 -9.32 -22.63 9.69
N ARG A 272 -10.58 -22.52 10.14
CA ARG A 272 -11.22 -21.26 10.54
C ARG A 272 -11.02 -20.93 12.02
N VAL A 273 -10.69 -21.90 12.83
CA VAL A 273 -10.54 -21.79 14.27
C VAL A 273 -9.13 -22.17 14.72
N PHE A 274 -8.70 -21.59 15.81
CA PHE A 274 -7.42 -21.93 16.43
C PHE A 274 -7.37 -23.39 16.96
N PRO A 275 -6.20 -24.05 16.93
CA PRO A 275 -4.92 -23.57 16.39
C PRO A 275 -4.80 -23.71 14.86
N HIS A 276 -3.95 -22.89 14.23
CA HIS A 276 -3.73 -22.93 12.80
C HIS A 276 -2.41 -23.63 12.44
N PRO A 277 -2.45 -24.79 11.79
CA PRO A 277 -1.24 -25.53 11.45
C PRO A 277 -0.47 -24.86 10.29
N LEU A 278 0.87 -24.91 10.37
CA LEU A 278 1.80 -24.44 9.36
C LEU A 278 2.61 -25.62 8.80
N GLY A 279 2.50 -25.89 7.51
CA GLY A 279 3.24 -26.97 6.86
C GLY A 279 2.68 -28.38 7.11
N LYS A 280 1.61 -28.54 7.89
CA LYS A 280 1.03 -29.85 8.23
C LYS A 280 0.72 -30.67 6.98
N GLY A 281 1.24 -31.91 6.95
CA GLY A 281 1.03 -32.83 5.83
C GLY A 281 1.88 -32.54 4.58
N GLN A 282 2.81 -31.59 4.66
CA GLN A 282 3.79 -31.32 3.63
C GLN A 282 5.12 -32.03 3.99
N PRO A 283 5.84 -32.62 3.03
CA PRO A 283 7.08 -33.36 3.31
C PRO A 283 8.24 -32.44 3.70
N GLU A 284 8.25 -31.21 3.17
CA GLU A 284 9.29 -30.21 3.37
C GLU A 284 8.73 -28.80 3.18
N PRO A 285 9.43 -27.75 3.65
CA PRO A 285 9.06 -26.37 3.35
C PRO A 285 9.01 -26.10 1.85
N GLY A 286 7.96 -25.42 1.39
CA GLY A 286 7.74 -25.07 -0.02
C GLY A 286 6.68 -24.01 -0.17
N GLY A 287 6.31 -23.66 -1.42
CA GLY A 287 5.45 -22.54 -1.72
C GLY A 287 4.12 -22.51 -0.96
N LYS A 288 3.49 -23.68 -0.73
CA LYS A 288 2.25 -23.75 0.07
C LYS A 288 2.50 -23.38 1.54
N TYR A 289 3.60 -23.88 2.11
CA TYR A 289 3.98 -23.55 3.49
C TYR A 289 4.35 -22.06 3.63
N TYR A 290 5.16 -21.51 2.71
CA TYR A 290 5.54 -20.10 2.75
C TYR A 290 4.33 -19.17 2.58
N ALA A 291 3.34 -19.55 1.78
CA ALA A 291 2.08 -18.83 1.71
C ALA A 291 1.22 -18.94 2.99
N GLN A 292 1.33 -20.07 3.73
CA GLN A 292 0.74 -20.19 5.07
C GLN A 292 1.48 -19.33 6.10
N LEU A 293 2.82 -19.24 5.99
CA LEU A 293 3.68 -18.45 6.87
C LEU A 293 3.34 -16.95 6.76
N GLU A 294 3.25 -16.41 5.55
CA GLU A 294 2.92 -14.98 5.38
C GLU A 294 1.52 -14.62 5.90
N LYS A 295 0.56 -15.57 5.87
CA LYS A 295 -0.78 -15.45 6.47
C LYS A 295 -0.82 -15.86 7.95
N SER A 296 0.28 -15.68 8.66
CA SER A 296 0.40 -15.88 10.09
C SER A 296 1.26 -14.77 10.70
N PRO A 297 1.20 -14.53 12.01
CA PRO A 297 2.03 -13.50 12.65
C PRO A 297 3.53 -13.68 12.42
N PHE A 298 3.95 -14.92 12.19
CA PHE A 298 5.35 -15.28 11.98
C PHE A 298 5.94 -14.71 10.67
N GLY A 299 5.10 -14.32 9.70
CA GLY A 299 5.55 -13.55 8.54
C GLY A 299 6.12 -12.18 8.95
N ASN A 300 5.49 -11.50 9.90
CA ASN A 300 6.01 -10.24 10.44
C ASN A 300 7.31 -10.47 11.23
N ASP A 301 7.37 -11.54 12.03
CA ASP A 301 8.60 -11.92 12.76
C ASP A 301 9.77 -12.16 11.81
N LEU A 302 9.50 -12.81 10.66
CA LEU A 302 10.51 -13.05 9.62
C LEU A 302 11.03 -11.75 9.00
N VAL A 303 10.16 -10.79 8.70
CA VAL A 303 10.56 -9.47 8.20
C VAL A 303 11.41 -8.74 9.23
N TRP A 304 11.04 -8.82 10.51
CA TRP A 304 11.80 -8.20 11.59
C TRP A 304 13.19 -8.85 11.77
N ASP A 305 13.29 -10.18 11.68
CA ASP A 305 14.60 -10.84 11.72
C ASP A 305 15.48 -10.39 10.56
N PHE A 306 14.92 -10.26 9.36
CA PHE A 306 15.62 -9.74 8.19
C PHE A 306 16.06 -8.27 8.39
N ALA A 307 15.21 -7.46 9.02
CA ALA A 307 15.52 -6.06 9.35
C ALA A 307 16.63 -5.92 10.39
N LYS A 308 16.69 -6.80 11.41
CA LYS A 308 17.80 -6.83 12.38
C LYS A 308 19.15 -7.08 11.70
N GLU A 309 19.20 -8.00 10.73
CA GLU A 309 20.40 -8.24 9.94
C GLU A 309 20.78 -7.01 9.08
N CYS A 310 19.79 -6.36 8.46
CA CYS A 310 20.00 -5.12 7.70
C CYS A 310 20.60 -4.01 8.59
N ILE A 311 20.00 -3.76 9.75
CA ILE A 311 20.49 -2.75 10.71
C ILE A 311 21.92 -3.02 11.11
N ARG A 312 22.25 -4.28 11.41
CA ARG A 312 23.57 -4.71 11.87
C ARG A 312 24.64 -4.59 10.78
N GLU A 313 24.38 -5.18 9.62
CA GLU A 313 25.36 -5.30 8.53
C GLU A 313 25.60 -3.96 7.82
N GLU A 314 24.53 -3.19 7.62
CA GLU A 314 24.59 -1.87 7.01
C GLU A 314 24.94 -0.78 8.03
N LYS A 315 25.05 -1.11 9.33
CA LYS A 315 25.35 -0.18 10.43
C LYS A 315 24.42 1.04 10.41
N LEU A 316 23.12 0.80 10.24
CA LEU A 316 22.15 1.90 10.11
C LEU A 316 22.11 2.76 11.38
N GLY A 317 22.09 4.10 11.19
CA GLY A 317 22.09 5.07 12.27
C GLY A 317 23.44 5.26 12.97
N LEU A 318 24.52 4.60 12.50
CA LEU A 318 25.86 4.70 13.08
C LEU A 318 26.84 5.53 12.22
N GLY A 319 26.37 6.05 11.08
CA GLY A 319 27.15 6.93 10.19
C GLY A 319 26.99 8.41 10.55
N GLY A 320 27.72 9.28 9.84
CA GLY A 320 27.61 10.74 9.95
C GLY A 320 26.45 11.36 9.16
N SER A 321 25.54 10.55 8.62
CA SER A 321 24.33 11.00 7.89
C SER A 321 23.12 10.27 8.43
N PRO A 322 21.92 10.87 8.39
CA PRO A 322 20.68 10.20 8.79
C PRO A 322 20.36 9.03 7.85
N ASP A 323 19.92 7.91 8.40
CA ASP A 323 19.48 6.74 7.64
C ASP A 323 17.96 6.52 7.81
N LEU A 324 17.34 5.85 6.83
CA LEU A 324 15.90 5.58 6.80
C LEU A 324 15.65 4.09 6.52
N LEU A 325 14.82 3.47 7.35
CA LEU A 325 14.38 2.09 7.19
C LEU A 325 12.85 2.03 7.15
N TYR A 326 12.30 1.52 6.06
CA TYR A 326 10.89 1.19 5.93
C TYR A 326 10.67 -0.30 6.18
N LEU A 327 9.67 -0.62 7.00
CA LEU A 327 9.23 -1.99 7.31
C LEU A 327 7.75 -2.15 6.98
N GLY A 328 7.43 -3.08 6.08
CA GLY A 328 6.06 -3.46 5.72
C GLY A 328 5.69 -4.80 6.34
N PHE A 329 4.90 -4.78 7.42
CA PHE A 329 4.37 -5.97 8.08
C PHE A 329 3.01 -6.34 7.50
N SER A 330 3.02 -7.19 6.47
CA SER A 330 1.83 -7.46 5.65
C SER A 330 0.97 -8.64 6.15
N SER A 331 1.40 -9.37 7.17
CA SER A 331 0.62 -10.49 7.72
C SER A 331 -0.73 -10.06 8.26
N ASN A 332 -0.83 -8.85 8.84
CA ASN A 332 -2.07 -8.31 9.38
C ASN A 332 -3.17 -8.24 8.31
N ASP A 333 -2.83 -7.77 7.10
CA ASP A 333 -3.75 -7.70 5.96
C ASP A 333 -4.20 -9.07 5.47
N LEU A 334 -3.25 -9.99 5.30
CA LEU A 334 -3.54 -11.34 4.82
C LEU A 334 -4.43 -12.13 5.82
N ILE A 335 -4.27 -11.86 7.11
CA ILE A 335 -5.11 -12.41 8.18
C ILE A 335 -6.47 -11.70 8.17
N GLY A 336 -6.50 -10.37 8.15
CA GLY A 336 -7.72 -9.58 8.17
C GLY A 336 -8.64 -9.86 7.00
N HIS A 337 -8.11 -10.03 5.79
CA HIS A 337 -8.88 -10.48 4.63
C HIS A 337 -9.60 -11.81 4.85
N ALA A 338 -8.93 -12.75 5.52
CA ALA A 338 -9.43 -14.09 5.70
C ALA A 338 -10.48 -14.20 6.81
N TRP A 339 -10.20 -13.63 7.98
CA TRP A 339 -11.02 -13.80 9.18
C TRP A 339 -11.82 -12.56 9.57
N GLY A 340 -11.50 -11.40 9.00
CA GLY A 340 -12.17 -10.14 9.32
C GLY A 340 -11.63 -9.44 10.58
N PRO A 341 -11.93 -8.11 10.71
CA PRO A 341 -11.36 -7.25 11.78
C PRO A 341 -11.86 -7.56 13.19
N ASP A 342 -12.88 -8.41 13.31
CA ASP A 342 -13.52 -8.74 14.57
C ASP A 342 -13.16 -10.15 15.07
N SER A 343 -12.26 -10.85 14.37
CA SER A 343 -11.87 -12.25 14.65
C SER A 343 -10.83 -12.39 15.77
N HIS A 344 -10.68 -13.62 16.25
CA HIS A 344 -9.61 -14.00 17.17
C HIS A 344 -8.22 -13.84 16.54
N GLU A 345 -8.10 -14.10 15.23
CA GLU A 345 -6.85 -14.03 14.48
C GLU A 345 -6.35 -12.59 14.37
N VAL A 346 -7.25 -11.64 14.11
CA VAL A 346 -6.89 -10.22 14.04
C VAL A 346 -6.58 -9.66 15.43
N LEU A 347 -7.29 -10.09 16.47
CA LEU A 347 -6.90 -9.80 17.85
C LEU A 347 -5.49 -10.35 18.15
N ASP A 348 -5.23 -11.62 17.84
CA ASP A 348 -3.94 -12.27 18.14
C ASP A 348 -2.78 -11.61 17.41
N VAL A 349 -2.91 -11.34 16.09
CA VAL A 349 -1.85 -10.67 15.35
C VAL A 349 -1.63 -9.24 15.85
N THR A 350 -2.66 -8.55 16.35
CA THR A 350 -2.50 -7.22 16.94
C THR A 350 -1.74 -7.27 18.27
N LEU A 351 -2.03 -8.24 19.14
CA LEU A 351 -1.27 -8.45 20.39
C LEU A 351 0.19 -8.85 20.12
N ARG A 352 0.43 -9.63 19.06
CA ARG A 352 1.80 -9.96 18.62
C ARG A 352 2.51 -8.76 18.00
N SER A 353 1.78 -7.91 17.26
CA SER A 353 2.32 -6.64 16.74
C SER A 353 2.76 -5.70 17.87
N ASP A 354 2.03 -5.66 18.98
CA ASP A 354 2.43 -4.91 20.18
C ASP A 354 3.75 -5.43 20.78
N ARG A 355 3.90 -6.76 20.91
CA ARG A 355 5.17 -7.37 21.36
C ARG A 355 6.31 -7.12 20.35
N LEU A 356 6.01 -7.15 19.06
CA LEU A 356 6.98 -6.85 18.02
C LEU A 356 7.47 -5.40 18.11
N VAL A 357 6.57 -4.44 18.37
CA VAL A 357 6.92 -3.04 18.62
C VAL A 357 7.83 -2.90 19.84
N ALA A 358 7.55 -3.62 20.93
CA ALA A 358 8.43 -3.65 22.10
C ALA A 358 9.83 -4.17 21.77
N ASP A 359 9.94 -5.26 20.99
CA ASP A 359 11.23 -5.81 20.54
C ASP A 359 11.98 -4.85 19.61
N ILE A 360 11.26 -4.17 18.69
CA ILE A 360 11.83 -3.12 17.82
C ILE A 360 12.44 -2.00 18.67
N ILE A 361 11.70 -1.47 19.63
CA ILE A 361 12.19 -0.39 20.52
C ILE A 361 13.45 -0.85 21.28
N ALA A 362 13.37 -2.01 21.94
CA ALA A 362 14.49 -2.55 22.71
C ALA A 362 15.73 -2.81 21.85
N HIS A 363 15.54 -3.35 20.63
CA HIS A 363 16.63 -3.58 19.69
C HIS A 363 17.27 -2.27 19.23
N LEU A 364 16.48 -1.26 18.89
CA LEU A 364 16.98 0.05 18.44
C LEU A 364 17.70 0.80 19.58
N GLU A 365 17.18 0.74 20.82
CA GLU A 365 17.85 1.30 21.99
C GLU A 365 19.25 0.67 22.21
N LYS A 366 19.38 -0.63 21.96
CA LYS A 366 20.64 -1.37 22.11
C LYS A 366 21.59 -1.14 20.95
N SER A 367 21.11 -1.18 19.70
CA SER A 367 21.97 -1.21 18.49
C SER A 367 22.32 0.18 17.96
N VAL A 368 21.40 1.14 18.07
CA VAL A 368 21.57 2.52 17.60
C VAL A 368 21.86 3.47 18.75
N GLY A 369 21.18 3.26 19.88
CA GLY A 369 21.32 4.05 21.10
C GLY A 369 20.07 4.86 21.41
N LYS A 370 19.74 4.96 22.70
CA LYS A 370 18.61 5.73 23.19
C LYS A 370 18.74 7.21 22.77
N GLY A 371 17.67 7.77 22.16
CA GLY A 371 17.66 9.15 21.69
C GLY A 371 18.33 9.39 20.34
N ARG A 372 18.81 8.33 19.67
CA ARG A 372 19.42 8.41 18.34
C ARG A 372 18.57 7.80 17.21
N PHE A 373 17.39 7.31 17.53
CA PHE A 373 16.43 6.83 16.54
C PHE A 373 15.06 7.46 16.76
N ALA A 374 14.28 7.50 15.69
CA ALA A 374 12.84 7.72 15.73
C ALA A 374 12.12 6.51 15.15
N LEU A 375 11.01 6.11 15.78
CA LEU A 375 10.13 5.05 15.32
C LEU A 375 8.76 5.67 15.02
N ILE A 376 8.32 5.55 13.77
CA ILE A 376 7.01 6.00 13.32
C ILE A 376 6.22 4.76 12.90
N ILE A 377 5.00 4.59 13.42
CA ILE A 377 4.13 3.44 13.13
C ILE A 377 2.83 3.95 12.54
N THR A 378 2.41 3.34 11.44
CA THR A 378 1.14 3.63 10.76
C THR A 378 0.59 2.38 10.09
N ALA A 379 -0.48 2.55 9.30
CA ALA A 379 -0.98 1.56 8.35
C ALA A 379 -1.28 2.25 7.01
N ASP A 380 -1.29 1.47 5.96
CA ASP A 380 -1.61 1.88 4.60
C ASP A 380 -3.12 2.00 4.35
N HIS A 381 -3.95 1.27 5.11
CA HIS A 381 -5.42 1.33 5.17
C HIS A 381 -5.96 0.53 6.36
N GLY A 382 -7.27 0.64 6.59
CA GLY A 382 -8.03 -0.24 7.45
C GLY A 382 -8.74 -1.35 6.68
N VAL A 383 -9.91 -1.83 7.19
CA VAL A 383 -10.67 -2.91 6.56
C VAL A 383 -12.14 -2.89 6.99
N CYS A 384 -13.02 -3.24 6.05
CA CYS A 384 -14.45 -3.39 6.29
C CYS A 384 -14.72 -4.62 7.19
N PRO A 385 -15.61 -4.53 8.20
CA PRO A 385 -16.15 -5.70 8.86
C PRO A 385 -16.79 -6.68 7.87
N LEU A 386 -16.78 -7.97 8.21
CA LEU A 386 -17.50 -8.98 7.44
C LEU A 386 -18.98 -8.57 7.32
N PRO A 387 -19.56 -8.46 6.12
CA PRO A 387 -20.97 -8.10 5.97
C PRO A 387 -21.93 -9.00 6.76
N GLU A 388 -21.64 -10.29 6.82
CA GLU A 388 -22.41 -11.28 7.56
C GLU A 388 -22.38 -11.03 9.08
N PHE A 389 -21.26 -10.54 9.59
CA PHE A 389 -21.09 -10.20 11.01
C PHE A 389 -21.92 -8.97 11.41
N VAL A 390 -21.98 -7.94 10.55
CA VAL A 390 -22.67 -6.68 10.87
C VAL A 390 -24.13 -6.66 10.43
N ARG A 391 -24.59 -7.59 9.57
CA ARG A 391 -25.92 -7.59 8.94
C ARG A 391 -27.07 -7.58 9.93
N ASN A 392 -26.92 -8.15 11.11
CA ASN A 392 -27.94 -8.12 12.14
C ASN A 392 -28.27 -6.69 12.64
N LYS A 393 -27.30 -5.76 12.54
CA LYS A 393 -27.45 -4.35 12.92
C LYS A 393 -27.60 -3.44 11.69
N LEU A 394 -27.09 -3.87 10.56
CA LEU A 394 -27.02 -3.15 9.28
C LEU A 394 -27.51 -4.09 8.17
N PRO A 395 -28.83 -4.22 7.97
CA PRO A 395 -29.40 -5.16 7.00
C PRO A 395 -28.93 -4.95 5.56
N GLU A 396 -28.52 -3.71 5.23
CA GLU A 396 -27.98 -3.31 3.94
C GLU A 396 -26.57 -3.82 3.67
N ALA A 397 -25.84 -4.29 4.70
CA ALA A 397 -24.51 -4.84 4.52
C ALA A 397 -24.53 -6.06 3.58
N ALA A 398 -23.76 -6.00 2.50
CA ALA A 398 -23.86 -6.96 1.42
C ALA A 398 -22.53 -7.20 0.69
N ARG A 399 -22.53 -8.27 -0.08
CA ARG A 399 -21.52 -8.53 -1.10
C ARG A 399 -22.12 -8.39 -2.47
N PHE A 400 -21.42 -7.76 -3.41
CA PHE A 400 -21.84 -7.69 -4.79
C PHE A 400 -20.73 -8.15 -5.73
N LYS A 401 -21.09 -8.60 -6.92
CA LYS A 401 -20.11 -9.02 -7.93
C LYS A 401 -19.89 -7.86 -8.90
N VAL A 402 -18.64 -7.43 -9.03
CA VAL A 402 -18.25 -6.37 -9.98
C VAL A 402 -18.59 -6.76 -11.43
N THR A 403 -18.48 -8.04 -11.76
CA THR A 403 -18.83 -8.56 -13.10
C THR A 403 -20.32 -8.42 -13.44
N ASP A 404 -21.21 -8.38 -12.43
CA ASP A 404 -22.66 -8.25 -12.64
C ASP A 404 -23.05 -6.80 -13.03
N GLU A 405 -22.11 -5.87 -13.06
CA GLU A 405 -22.30 -4.48 -13.47
C GLU A 405 -22.02 -4.29 -14.97
N LEU A 406 -21.05 -4.99 -15.53
CA LEU A 406 -20.51 -4.73 -16.86
C LEU A 406 -21.52 -5.01 -17.97
N THR A 407 -22.14 -6.19 -17.97
CA THR A 407 -23.09 -6.60 -18.99
C THR A 407 -24.35 -5.74 -18.93
N PRO A 408 -25.04 -5.56 -17.78
CA PRO A 408 -26.21 -4.71 -17.70
C PRO A 408 -25.96 -3.24 -18.04
N LEU A 409 -24.78 -2.70 -17.73
CA LEU A 409 -24.43 -1.34 -18.13
C LEU A 409 -24.29 -1.21 -19.66
N ASN A 410 -23.62 -2.17 -20.32
CA ASN A 410 -23.55 -2.18 -21.78
C ASN A 410 -24.94 -2.31 -22.43
N GLU A 411 -25.79 -3.18 -21.92
CA GLU A 411 -27.18 -3.34 -22.39
C GLU A 411 -27.99 -2.03 -22.26
N ALA A 412 -27.92 -1.37 -21.11
CA ALA A 412 -28.58 -0.09 -20.89
C ALA A 412 -28.08 1.04 -21.83
N LEU A 413 -26.77 1.03 -22.12
CA LEU A 413 -26.15 1.95 -23.08
C LEU A 413 -26.58 1.63 -24.53
N ASP A 414 -26.69 0.35 -24.90
CA ASP A 414 -27.20 -0.10 -26.21
C ASP A 414 -28.67 0.31 -26.40
N GLU A 415 -29.52 0.13 -25.39
CA GLU A 415 -30.93 0.54 -25.44
C GLU A 415 -31.08 2.05 -25.59
N THR A 416 -30.20 2.85 -24.97
CA THR A 416 -30.32 4.30 -24.96
C THR A 416 -29.71 4.95 -26.18
N PHE A 417 -28.55 4.47 -26.65
CA PHE A 417 -27.74 5.12 -27.68
C PHE A 417 -27.57 4.30 -28.96
N GLY A 418 -28.19 3.13 -29.04
CA GLY A 418 -28.12 2.21 -30.17
C GLY A 418 -27.05 1.14 -30.01
N GLY A 419 -27.35 -0.05 -30.54
CA GLY A 419 -26.58 -1.26 -30.34
C GLY A 419 -25.14 -1.24 -30.89
N SER A 420 -24.38 -2.22 -30.49
CA SER A 420 -22.96 -2.43 -30.84
C SER A 420 -22.71 -2.61 -32.35
N GLU A 421 -23.73 -2.85 -33.15
CA GLU A 421 -23.67 -2.97 -34.60
C GLU A 421 -23.26 -1.64 -35.28
N VAL A 422 -23.56 -0.52 -34.64
CA VAL A 422 -23.23 0.82 -35.10
C VAL A 422 -21.99 1.32 -34.36
N GLY A 423 -20.79 1.18 -34.93
CA GLY A 423 -19.57 1.76 -34.35
C GLY A 423 -18.56 0.77 -33.70
N GLY A 424 -18.83 -0.53 -33.76
CA GLY A 424 -17.82 -1.56 -33.58
C GLY A 424 -17.21 -1.74 -32.19
N GLY A 425 -18.00 -2.10 -31.18
CA GLY A 425 -17.44 -2.53 -29.88
C GLY A 425 -18.29 -2.14 -28.67
N ASN A 426 -17.97 -2.69 -27.53
CA ASN A 426 -18.62 -2.41 -26.25
C ASN A 426 -18.47 -0.94 -25.85
N TRP A 427 -19.42 -0.43 -25.05
CA TRP A 427 -19.37 0.91 -24.46
C TRP A 427 -18.38 1.03 -23.32
N VAL A 428 -18.12 -0.07 -22.63
CA VAL A 428 -17.17 -0.16 -21.52
C VAL A 428 -15.95 -0.97 -21.94
N GLU A 429 -14.76 -0.42 -21.77
CA GLU A 429 -13.48 -1.10 -22.06
C GLU A 429 -13.05 -2.01 -20.91
N ALA A 430 -13.19 -1.51 -19.66
CA ALA A 430 -12.76 -2.22 -18.47
C ALA A 430 -13.53 -1.73 -17.24
N VAL A 431 -13.58 -2.59 -16.23
CA VAL A 431 -14.00 -2.25 -14.88
C VAL A 431 -12.88 -2.69 -13.93
N GLU A 432 -12.20 -1.73 -13.35
CA GLU A 432 -11.24 -1.91 -12.25
C GLU A 432 -11.80 -1.16 -11.05
N TYR A 433 -12.71 -1.83 -10.35
CA TYR A 433 -13.52 -1.22 -9.29
C TYR A 433 -12.64 -0.45 -8.28
N PRO A 434 -13.01 0.78 -7.92
CA PRO A 434 -14.30 1.47 -8.17
C PRO A 434 -14.38 2.24 -9.51
N TRP A 435 -13.41 2.09 -10.40
CA TRP A 435 -13.33 2.81 -11.67
C TRP A 435 -13.95 2.04 -12.83
N ILE A 436 -14.78 2.70 -13.63
CA ILE A 436 -15.37 2.19 -14.87
C ILE A 436 -14.76 2.98 -16.04
N TYR A 437 -14.17 2.27 -16.97
CA TYR A 437 -13.48 2.82 -18.15
C TYR A 437 -14.39 2.72 -19.36
N LEU A 438 -14.92 3.86 -19.82
CA LEU A 438 -15.72 3.92 -21.03
C LEU A 438 -14.84 3.79 -22.28
N ASN A 439 -15.34 3.12 -23.31
CA ASN A 439 -14.68 2.93 -24.59
C ASN A 439 -14.77 4.22 -25.43
N ARG A 440 -13.83 5.12 -25.23
CA ARG A 440 -13.80 6.43 -25.91
C ARG A 440 -13.79 6.30 -27.42
N ARG A 441 -13.13 5.26 -27.98
CA ARG A 441 -13.07 5.03 -29.43
C ARG A 441 -14.42 4.62 -29.99
N SER A 442 -15.09 3.70 -29.32
CA SER A 442 -16.42 3.22 -29.70
C SER A 442 -17.47 4.33 -29.60
N ILE A 443 -17.40 5.16 -28.56
CA ILE A 443 -18.29 6.32 -28.34
C ILE A 443 -18.06 7.36 -29.46
N ALA A 444 -16.82 7.72 -29.74
CA ALA A 444 -16.49 8.67 -30.81
C ALA A 444 -16.90 8.18 -32.21
N ALA A 445 -16.75 6.87 -32.49
CA ALA A 445 -17.18 6.27 -33.75
C ALA A 445 -18.71 6.36 -33.99
N ARG A 446 -19.50 6.43 -32.89
CA ARG A 446 -20.94 6.64 -32.94
C ARG A 446 -21.35 8.11 -33.07
N GLY A 447 -20.37 9.04 -33.05
CA GLY A 447 -20.63 10.48 -33.11
C GLY A 447 -21.30 11.06 -31.86
N ILE A 448 -21.22 10.37 -30.73
CA ILE A 448 -21.85 10.79 -29.46
C ILE A 448 -20.79 11.50 -28.61
N PRO A 449 -21.10 12.67 -27.99
CA PRO A 449 -20.20 13.29 -27.04
C PRO A 449 -19.93 12.38 -25.84
N LEU A 450 -18.66 12.23 -25.45
CA LEU A 450 -18.26 11.38 -24.33
C LEU A 450 -19.00 11.75 -23.04
N GLU A 451 -19.18 13.05 -22.79
CA GLU A 451 -19.84 13.57 -21.59
C GLU A 451 -21.31 13.13 -21.48
N THR A 452 -21.99 12.89 -22.63
CA THR A 452 -23.37 12.40 -22.65
C THR A 452 -23.44 10.95 -22.17
N VAL A 453 -22.53 10.11 -22.66
CA VAL A 453 -22.43 8.69 -22.25
C VAL A 453 -21.92 8.58 -20.81
N GLU A 454 -20.95 9.40 -20.43
CA GLU A 454 -20.42 9.48 -19.07
C GLU A 454 -21.51 9.85 -18.06
N ALA A 455 -22.33 10.85 -18.35
CA ALA A 455 -23.44 11.26 -17.48
C ALA A 455 -24.49 10.15 -17.30
N PHE A 456 -24.87 9.47 -18.39
CA PHE A 456 -25.80 8.34 -18.35
C PHE A 456 -25.21 7.18 -17.52
N ALA A 457 -23.97 6.75 -17.82
CA ALA A 457 -23.33 5.67 -17.12
C ALA A 457 -23.19 5.96 -15.60
N THR A 458 -22.83 7.20 -15.26
CA THR A 458 -22.73 7.64 -13.87
C THR A 458 -24.09 7.54 -13.17
N GLN A 459 -25.16 8.07 -13.77
CA GLN A 459 -26.50 7.97 -13.20
C GLN A 459 -26.95 6.51 -13.05
N TRP A 460 -26.69 5.67 -14.05
CA TRP A 460 -27.05 4.26 -14.01
C TRP A 460 -26.35 3.53 -12.87
N VAL A 461 -25.02 3.75 -12.71
CA VAL A 461 -24.21 3.16 -11.64
C VAL A 461 -24.67 3.64 -10.27
N GLY A 462 -24.92 4.93 -10.09
CA GLY A 462 -25.37 5.51 -8.82
C GLY A 462 -26.75 4.98 -8.36
N ASN A 463 -27.56 4.50 -9.27
CA ASN A 463 -28.89 3.92 -8.96
C ASN A 463 -28.83 2.43 -8.57
N ARG A 464 -27.65 1.80 -8.52
CA ARG A 464 -27.53 0.41 -8.08
C ARG A 464 -27.61 0.30 -6.56
N ASP A 465 -28.27 -0.74 -6.06
CA ASP A 465 -28.59 -0.91 -4.62
C ASP A 465 -27.37 -0.89 -3.69
N HIS A 466 -26.23 -1.36 -4.18
CA HIS A 466 -24.98 -1.42 -3.41
C HIS A 466 -24.08 -0.19 -3.56
N HIS A 467 -24.48 0.78 -4.38
CA HIS A 467 -23.80 2.07 -4.48
C HIS A 467 -24.54 3.15 -3.68
N GLN A 468 -23.75 4.02 -3.05
CA GLN A 468 -24.26 5.21 -2.36
C GLN A 468 -24.41 6.38 -3.33
N ASP A 469 -23.46 6.52 -4.25
CA ASP A 469 -23.38 7.60 -5.23
C ASP A 469 -22.40 7.20 -6.36
N SER A 470 -22.24 8.07 -7.33
CA SER A 470 -21.27 7.94 -8.42
C SER A 470 -20.85 9.30 -8.95
N PHE A 471 -19.63 9.38 -9.49
CA PHE A 471 -19.03 10.64 -9.91
C PHE A 471 -18.46 10.53 -11.32
N THR A 472 -18.69 11.56 -12.13
CA THR A 472 -18.08 11.70 -13.45
C THR A 472 -16.63 12.18 -13.33
N ARG A 473 -15.80 11.85 -14.31
CA ARG A 473 -14.46 12.41 -14.49
C ARG A 473 -14.47 13.94 -14.46
N LYS A 474 -15.48 14.56 -15.09
CA LYS A 474 -15.63 16.03 -15.13
C LYS A 474 -15.84 16.64 -13.75
N GLN A 475 -16.66 16.02 -12.90
CA GLN A 475 -16.85 16.45 -11.52
C GLN A 475 -15.53 16.31 -10.71
N LEU A 476 -14.83 15.18 -10.88
CA LEU A 476 -13.59 14.91 -10.14
C LEU A 476 -12.42 15.80 -10.57
N ALA A 477 -12.38 16.22 -11.84
CA ALA A 477 -11.40 17.18 -12.36
C ALA A 477 -11.78 18.66 -12.09
N GLY A 478 -12.97 18.90 -11.56
CA GLY A 478 -13.52 20.22 -11.29
C GLY A 478 -12.99 20.88 -10.02
N PRO A 479 -13.65 21.97 -9.59
CA PRO A 479 -13.33 22.62 -8.32
C PRO A 479 -13.42 21.66 -7.13
N PRO A 480 -12.66 21.91 -6.03
CA PRO A 480 -12.72 21.08 -4.84
C PRO A 480 -14.15 20.96 -4.29
N PHE A 481 -14.58 19.71 -4.02
CA PHE A 481 -15.83 19.47 -3.32
C PHE A 481 -15.80 20.07 -1.91
N ALA A 482 -16.91 20.65 -1.50
CA ALA A 482 -17.06 21.19 -0.14
C ALA A 482 -17.26 20.06 0.90
N ASP A 483 -17.91 18.97 0.49
CA ASP A 483 -18.10 17.82 1.37
C ASP A 483 -16.84 16.96 1.44
N PRO A 484 -16.50 16.40 2.64
CA PRO A 484 -15.28 15.62 2.84
C PRO A 484 -15.22 14.34 2.01
N LEU A 485 -16.35 13.71 1.73
CA LEU A 485 -16.43 12.45 1.00
C LEU A 485 -16.09 12.67 -0.48
N GLY A 486 -16.78 13.61 -1.16
CA GLY A 486 -16.44 14.00 -2.53
C GLY A 486 -15.00 14.48 -2.65
N ARG A 487 -14.51 15.24 -1.65
CA ARG A 487 -13.11 15.66 -1.62
C ARG A 487 -12.14 14.48 -1.54
N SER A 488 -12.45 13.44 -0.77
CA SER A 488 -11.60 12.25 -0.67
C SER A 488 -11.50 11.49 -2.01
N ILE A 489 -12.60 11.46 -2.78
CA ILE A 489 -12.62 10.86 -4.12
C ILE A 489 -11.77 11.68 -5.10
N GLN A 490 -11.81 13.02 -5.04
CA GLN A 490 -10.92 13.87 -5.83
C GLN A 490 -9.43 13.63 -5.53
N LEU A 491 -9.09 13.39 -4.27
CA LEU A 491 -7.71 13.07 -3.87
C LEU A 491 -7.24 11.68 -4.32
N ALA A 492 -8.18 10.80 -4.69
CA ALA A 492 -7.90 9.51 -5.32
C ALA A 492 -7.82 9.58 -6.86
N TYR A 493 -8.34 10.66 -7.47
CA TYR A 493 -8.49 10.78 -8.91
C TYR A 493 -7.22 11.27 -9.60
N HIS A 494 -6.75 10.52 -10.61
CA HIS A 494 -5.69 10.95 -11.53
C HIS A 494 -6.21 10.90 -12.98
N PRO A 495 -6.16 12.01 -13.75
CA PRO A 495 -6.85 12.14 -15.04
C PRO A 495 -6.40 11.14 -16.12
N ASP A 496 -5.12 10.72 -16.08
CA ASP A 496 -4.54 9.82 -17.07
C ASP A 496 -4.66 8.33 -16.70
N ARG A 497 -5.10 8.02 -15.47
CA ARG A 497 -5.11 6.65 -14.95
C ARG A 497 -6.48 6.13 -14.57
N CYS A 498 -7.35 7.01 -14.08
CA CYS A 498 -8.70 6.65 -13.66
C CYS A 498 -9.67 6.47 -14.82
N GLY A 499 -10.76 5.74 -14.58
CA GLY A 499 -11.89 5.63 -15.49
C GLY A 499 -12.74 6.91 -15.57
N GLU A 500 -13.77 6.89 -16.40
CA GLU A 500 -14.73 8.00 -16.55
C GLU A 500 -15.71 8.09 -15.41
N VAL A 501 -16.02 6.96 -14.79
CA VAL A 501 -17.01 6.87 -13.72
C VAL A 501 -16.37 6.28 -12.47
N TYR A 502 -16.56 6.93 -11.33
CA TYR A 502 -16.24 6.39 -10.02
C TYR A 502 -17.53 5.89 -9.36
N ALA A 503 -17.56 4.63 -8.95
CA ALA A 503 -18.67 4.00 -8.25
C ALA A 503 -18.40 4.01 -6.73
N LEU A 504 -19.16 4.82 -5.97
CA LEU A 504 -19.01 4.89 -4.52
C LEU A 504 -19.84 3.78 -3.85
N PRO A 505 -19.22 2.78 -3.21
CA PRO A 505 -19.97 1.75 -2.52
C PRO A 505 -20.73 2.32 -1.30
N ARG A 506 -21.89 1.74 -0.98
CA ARG A 506 -22.52 1.97 0.32
C ARG A 506 -21.64 1.46 1.45
N PRO A 507 -21.72 2.06 2.65
CA PRO A 507 -21.02 1.50 3.81
C PRO A 507 -21.37 0.03 4.00
N TYR A 508 -20.36 -0.80 4.25
CA TYR A 508 -20.45 -2.26 4.46
C TYR A 508 -20.96 -3.06 3.24
N CYS A 509 -21.06 -2.44 2.06
CA CYS A 509 -21.21 -3.14 0.79
C CYS A 509 -19.84 -3.33 0.14
N ILE A 510 -19.39 -4.56 0.02
CA ILE A 510 -18.04 -4.87 -0.49
C ILE A 510 -18.07 -5.68 -1.78
N PRO A 511 -17.14 -5.42 -2.72
CA PRO A 511 -17.01 -6.25 -3.89
C PRO A 511 -16.57 -7.67 -3.52
N ASN A 512 -17.16 -8.65 -4.18
CA ASN A 512 -16.79 -10.05 -4.06
C ASN A 512 -15.92 -10.45 -5.24
N TYR A 513 -14.64 -10.65 -4.98
CA TYR A 513 -13.68 -10.96 -6.04
C TYR A 513 -13.54 -12.47 -6.32
N THR A 514 -13.83 -13.37 -5.36
CA THR A 514 -13.53 -14.79 -5.53
C THR A 514 -14.57 -15.75 -4.93
N THR A 515 -14.62 -15.86 -3.60
CA THR A 515 -15.29 -16.98 -2.92
C THR A 515 -16.61 -16.63 -2.23
N GLY A 516 -16.96 -15.37 -2.15
CA GLY A 516 -18.12 -14.91 -1.38
C GLY A 516 -17.91 -14.91 0.12
N THR A 517 -16.64 -15.00 0.57
CA THR A 517 -16.24 -15.05 1.98
C THR A 517 -15.01 -14.17 2.22
N GLY A 518 -14.65 -13.94 3.49
CA GLY A 518 -13.59 -13.00 3.85
C GLY A 518 -14.07 -11.54 3.74
N THR A 519 -13.14 -10.58 3.82
CA THR A 519 -13.44 -9.15 3.68
C THR A 519 -12.41 -8.44 2.81
N THR A 520 -12.68 -7.16 2.52
CA THR A 520 -11.79 -6.30 1.75
C THR A 520 -11.91 -4.85 2.21
N HIS A 521 -11.16 -3.98 1.58
CA HIS A 521 -11.02 -2.55 1.80
C HIS A 521 -11.02 -1.81 0.45
N GLY A 522 -10.72 -0.52 0.41
CA GLY A 522 -10.62 0.26 -0.82
C GLY A 522 -11.70 1.33 -0.94
N SER A 523 -12.38 1.66 0.17
CA SER A 523 -13.45 2.66 0.21
C SER A 523 -13.05 3.91 1.01
N PRO A 524 -13.77 5.05 0.85
CA PRO A 524 -13.57 6.24 1.67
C PRO A 524 -14.20 6.15 3.07
N HIS A 525 -14.77 5.01 3.43
CA HIS A 525 -15.47 4.87 4.70
C HIS A 525 -14.52 4.78 5.90
N PRO A 526 -14.96 5.20 7.11
CA PRO A 526 -14.08 5.28 8.28
C PRO A 526 -13.35 3.99 8.65
N TYR A 527 -13.96 2.82 8.41
CA TYR A 527 -13.34 1.53 8.71
C TYR A 527 -12.12 1.23 7.81
N ASP A 528 -12.02 1.86 6.62
CA ASP A 528 -10.88 1.74 5.70
C ASP A 528 -9.90 2.92 5.85
N THR A 529 -10.41 4.12 6.19
CA THR A 529 -9.55 5.32 6.26
C THR A 529 -8.90 5.55 7.61
N HIS A 530 -9.51 5.09 8.72
CA HIS A 530 -8.99 5.29 10.07
C HIS A 530 -7.82 4.34 10.34
N VAL A 531 -6.62 4.89 10.43
CA VAL A 531 -5.36 4.17 10.63
C VAL A 531 -4.61 4.69 11.87
N PRO A 532 -3.79 3.86 12.54
CA PRO A 532 -3.00 4.35 13.66
C PRO A 532 -1.86 5.25 13.16
N VAL A 533 -1.51 6.28 13.93
CA VAL A 533 -0.27 7.03 13.74
C VAL A 533 0.39 7.23 15.10
N PHE A 534 1.51 6.56 15.30
CA PHE A 534 2.35 6.68 16.48
C PHE A 534 3.72 7.20 16.09
N ALA A 535 4.34 8.00 16.96
CA ALA A 535 5.74 8.37 16.81
C ALA A 535 6.45 8.38 18.18
N TYR A 536 7.71 7.93 18.19
CA TYR A 536 8.52 7.77 19.39
C TYR A 536 9.98 8.08 19.10
N GLY A 537 10.68 8.69 20.06
CA GLY A 537 12.13 8.85 20.02
C GLY A 537 12.59 10.21 19.52
N LEU A 538 13.67 10.24 18.74
CA LEU A 538 14.37 11.46 18.31
C LEU A 538 13.45 12.44 17.54
N GLY A 539 13.43 13.69 17.99
CA GLY A 539 12.65 14.76 17.34
C GLY A 539 11.14 14.67 17.54
N VAL A 540 10.66 13.64 18.27
CA VAL A 540 9.24 13.43 18.55
C VAL A 540 8.85 14.07 19.89
N PRO A 541 7.77 14.88 19.95
CA PRO A 541 7.31 15.44 21.21
C PRO A 541 6.65 14.35 22.07
N LYS A 542 6.87 14.40 23.39
CA LYS A 542 6.21 13.52 24.37
C LYS A 542 4.85 14.11 24.79
N THR A 543 3.89 14.09 23.91
CA THR A 543 2.58 14.70 24.13
C THR A 543 1.46 13.71 24.41
N GLY A 544 1.77 12.40 24.35
CA GLY A 544 0.78 11.35 24.57
C GLY A 544 -0.27 11.29 23.48
N ARG A 545 -1.50 10.93 23.89
CA ARG A 545 -2.65 10.80 22.99
C ARG A 545 -3.15 12.14 22.47
N LYS A 546 -3.49 12.19 21.18
CA LYS A 546 -4.15 13.28 20.46
C LYS A 546 -5.42 12.75 19.80
N ASP A 547 -6.58 13.37 20.13
CA ASP A 547 -7.90 12.92 19.65
C ASP A 547 -8.45 13.77 18.49
N ASP A 548 -7.79 14.85 18.14
CA ASP A 548 -8.19 15.68 17.00
C ASP A 548 -8.12 14.86 15.70
N LYS A 549 -9.14 15.03 14.84
CA LYS A 549 -9.12 14.42 13.51
C LYS A 549 -8.01 15.04 12.67
N ILE A 550 -7.12 14.19 12.19
CA ILE A 550 -5.94 14.60 11.40
C ILE A 550 -5.80 13.70 10.16
N SER A 551 -5.12 14.22 9.15
CA SER A 551 -4.72 13.41 8.00
C SER A 551 -3.56 12.48 8.37
N ALA A 552 -3.64 11.21 7.97
CA ALA A 552 -2.54 10.25 8.15
C ALA A 552 -1.30 10.59 7.30
N LEU A 553 -1.40 11.48 6.31
CA LEU A 553 -0.24 11.99 5.57
C LEU A 553 0.74 12.79 6.45
N ILE A 554 0.35 13.12 7.70
CA ILE A 554 1.23 13.71 8.71
C ILE A 554 2.47 12.85 9.01
N VAL A 555 2.43 11.57 8.70
CA VAL A 555 3.58 10.64 8.84
C VAL A 555 4.80 11.18 8.11
N ALA A 556 4.64 11.64 6.88
CA ALA A 556 5.74 12.09 6.04
C ALA A 556 6.50 13.32 6.61
N PRO A 557 5.83 14.42 7.01
CA PRO A 557 6.53 15.54 7.66
C PRO A 557 7.12 15.17 9.04
N ILE A 558 6.53 14.23 9.79
CA ILE A 558 7.15 13.70 11.03
C ILE A 558 8.47 13.00 10.69
N VAL A 559 8.49 12.16 9.66
CA VAL A 559 9.69 11.47 9.17
C VAL A 559 10.77 12.50 8.74
N CYS A 560 10.40 13.51 7.94
CA CYS A 560 11.33 14.56 7.52
C CYS A 560 11.94 15.30 8.71
N LYS A 561 11.11 15.67 9.70
CA LYS A 561 11.57 16.32 10.94
C LYS A 561 12.55 15.45 11.72
N ALA A 562 12.26 14.15 11.86
CA ALA A 562 13.16 13.20 12.53
C ALA A 562 14.48 12.99 11.77
N LEU A 563 14.45 13.00 10.44
CA LEU A 563 15.63 12.94 9.58
C LEU A 563 16.43 14.26 9.59
N GLY A 564 15.84 15.36 10.00
CA GLY A 564 16.44 16.69 9.94
C GLY A 564 16.50 17.27 8.52
N ILE A 565 15.53 16.93 7.67
CA ILE A 565 15.38 17.45 6.31
C ILE A 565 14.12 18.30 6.21
N GLU A 566 14.15 19.33 5.35
CA GLU A 566 12.98 20.13 5.06
C GLU A 566 11.95 19.30 4.27
N PRO A 567 10.66 19.34 4.64
CA PRO A 567 9.62 18.69 3.87
C PRO A 567 9.56 19.26 2.44
N PRO A 568 9.49 18.41 1.39
CA PRO A 568 9.26 18.88 0.03
C PRO A 568 8.02 19.77 -0.07
N LYS A 569 8.08 20.82 -0.91
CA LYS A 569 6.99 21.81 -1.06
C LYS A 569 5.65 21.19 -1.50
N HIS A 570 5.70 20.02 -2.14
CA HIS A 570 4.50 19.32 -2.59
C HIS A 570 3.83 18.46 -1.51
N PHE A 571 4.38 18.37 -0.28
CA PHE A 571 3.72 17.61 0.79
C PHE A 571 2.37 18.25 1.14
N ALA A 572 1.37 17.37 1.33
CA ALA A 572 0.01 17.77 1.63
C ALA A 572 -0.14 18.35 3.06
N GLU A 573 0.70 17.89 3.98
CA GLU A 573 0.62 18.22 5.41
C GLU A 573 1.91 18.87 5.90
N LYS A 574 1.82 19.58 7.02
CA LYS A 574 2.97 20.18 7.72
C LYS A 574 3.30 19.35 8.96
N ALA A 575 4.58 19.32 9.34
CA ALA A 575 4.99 18.73 10.61
C ALA A 575 4.35 19.47 11.80
N PRO A 576 3.85 18.76 12.82
CA PRO A 576 3.24 19.34 14.01
C PRO A 576 4.26 20.06 14.90
#